data_5c0375e4caa7fe0fe8668fc17dd5e02f
#
_entry.id   5c0375e4caa7fe0fe8668fc17dd5e02f
#
_cell.length_a   1.000
_cell.length_b   1.000
_cell.length_c   1.000
_cell.angle_alpha   90.00
_cell.angle_beta   90.00
_cell.angle_gamma   90.00
#
_symmetry.space_group_name_H-M   'P 1'
#
loop_
_entity.id
_entity.type
_entity.pdbx_description
1 polymer ?
#
loop_
_entity_poly.entity_id
_entity_poly.type
_entity_poly.pdbx_seq_one_letter_code
_entity_poly.pdbx_strand_id
1 'polypeptide(L)'
;MFDKIFWVMKMKKLLLCILSLMLCLNTSVIHAKEPESLMIVAHPDDETIWGGSHLINGNYTVLCITNGNNKKRKKEFMNVMEKTHSKGIILSFPDKTKGKRDNWKSCKKDIQREIQKEIDSKDWDKIVTHNPDGEYGHIHHKKVSKYVTMILEKEDKTNQLVYFGKYASKKNKAELENEKKLSKKDYKEKLDVIQLYSSQSKVMDHLHHMLPYENWKPYSNWGKIE
;
A
#
# COMPACT_ATOMS: atom_id res chain seq x y z
N MET A 1 51.82 41.81 -33.04
CA MET A 1 51.67 41.70 -31.55
C MET A 1 50.21 41.74 -31.13
N PHE A 2 49.33 42.48 -31.76
CA PHE A 2 47.89 42.59 -31.46
C PHE A 2 47.09 41.32 -31.70
N ASP A 3 47.40 40.57 -32.74
CA ASP A 3 46.67 39.34 -33.09
C ASP A 3 46.81 38.19 -32.08
N LYS A 4 47.98 38.07 -31.44
CA LYS A 4 48.21 37.05 -30.42
C LYS A 4 47.39 37.35 -29.12
N ILE A 5 47.25 38.60 -28.76
CA ILE A 5 46.50 39.02 -27.58
C ILE A 5 45.00 38.76 -27.81
N PHE A 6 44.48 39.09 -28.99
CA PHE A 6 43.08 38.84 -29.36
C PHE A 6 42.73 37.34 -29.38
N TRP A 7 43.64 36.52 -29.89
CA TRP A 7 43.46 35.08 -29.92
C TRP A 7 43.44 34.43 -28.53
N VAL A 8 44.34 34.88 -27.64
CA VAL A 8 44.38 34.43 -26.23
C VAL A 8 43.13 34.84 -25.46
N MET A 9 42.58 36.03 -25.70
CA MET A 9 41.33 36.47 -25.08
C MET A 9 40.13 35.66 -25.57
N LYS A 10 40.06 35.30 -26.85
CA LYS A 10 39.01 34.42 -27.40
C LYS A 10 39.07 33.01 -26.82
N MET A 11 40.28 32.44 -26.69
CA MET A 11 40.49 31.13 -26.06
C MET A 11 40.06 31.13 -24.59
N LYS A 12 40.41 32.17 -23.82
CA LYS A 12 39.99 32.31 -22.41
C LYS A 12 38.48 32.39 -22.25
N LYS A 13 37.78 33.14 -23.13
CA LYS A 13 36.30 33.20 -23.13
C LYS A 13 35.66 31.87 -23.48
N LEU A 14 36.19 31.15 -24.45
CA LEU A 14 35.71 29.83 -24.83
C LEU A 14 35.93 28.82 -23.70
N LEU A 15 37.08 28.85 -23.02
CA LEU A 15 37.37 27.97 -21.89
C LEU A 15 36.44 28.27 -20.69
N LEU A 16 36.12 29.54 -20.44
CA LEU A 16 35.16 29.93 -19.39
C LEU A 16 33.75 29.45 -19.70
N CYS A 17 33.31 29.53 -20.98
CA CYS A 17 32.02 29.03 -21.40
C CYS A 17 31.92 27.48 -21.29
N ILE A 18 32.98 26.75 -21.64
CA ILE A 18 33.04 25.30 -21.49
C ILE A 18 33.02 24.91 -20.00
N LEU A 19 33.74 25.64 -19.14
CA LEU A 19 33.77 25.38 -17.71
C LEU A 19 32.40 25.66 -17.05
N SER A 20 31.67 26.72 -17.47
CA SER A 20 30.33 27.03 -16.99
C SER A 20 29.30 25.99 -17.48
N LEU A 21 29.45 25.48 -18.71
CA LEU A 21 28.61 24.43 -19.25
C LEU A 21 28.83 23.10 -18.52
N MET A 22 30.05 22.76 -18.16
CA MET A 22 30.36 21.55 -17.35
C MET A 22 29.86 21.69 -15.90
N LEU A 23 29.83 22.88 -15.31
CA LEU A 23 29.25 23.10 -13.98
C LEU A 23 27.71 22.90 -14.01
N CYS A 24 27.05 23.28 -15.09
CA CYS A 24 25.61 23.10 -15.25
C CYS A 24 25.21 21.63 -15.48
N LEU A 25 26.12 20.77 -15.97
CA LEU A 25 25.86 19.33 -16.20
C LEU A 25 26.01 18.47 -14.94
N ASN A 26 26.58 19.01 -13.85
CA ASN A 26 26.75 18.31 -12.59
C ASN A 26 25.70 18.65 -11.51
N THR A 27 24.58 19.25 -11.89
CA THR A 27 23.41 19.21 -10.99
C THR A 27 22.87 17.79 -10.99
N SER A 28 23.41 16.95 -10.12
CA SER A 28 22.74 15.74 -9.70
C SER A 28 21.37 16.19 -9.23
N VAL A 29 20.35 15.95 -10.05
CA VAL A 29 18.97 16.03 -9.61
C VAL A 29 18.88 14.96 -8.52
N ILE A 30 18.99 15.39 -7.26
CA ILE A 30 18.60 14.56 -6.13
C ILE A 30 17.11 14.36 -6.35
N HIS A 31 16.76 13.29 -7.05
CA HIS A 31 15.39 12.79 -7.02
C HIS A 31 15.14 12.42 -5.56
N ALA A 32 14.44 13.28 -4.84
CA ALA A 32 13.87 12.89 -3.57
C ALA A 32 13.10 11.59 -3.88
N LYS A 33 13.49 10.49 -3.24
CA LYS A 33 12.83 9.21 -3.38
C LYS A 33 11.36 9.46 -3.05
N GLU A 34 10.46 9.24 -4.02
CA GLU A 34 9.03 9.34 -3.76
C GLU A 34 8.67 8.42 -2.60
N PRO A 35 7.93 8.92 -1.60
CA PRO A 35 7.54 8.12 -0.45
C PRO A 35 6.84 6.86 -0.94
N GLU A 36 7.30 5.70 -0.49
CA GLU A 36 6.74 4.40 -0.89
C GLU A 36 6.21 3.68 0.35
N SER A 37 4.96 3.25 0.28
CA SER A 37 4.27 2.57 1.37
C SER A 37 4.07 1.10 1.05
N LEU A 38 4.17 0.24 2.06
CA LEU A 38 3.83 -1.17 1.97
C LEU A 38 2.42 -1.39 2.51
N MET A 39 1.58 -2.09 1.76
CA MET A 39 0.27 -2.54 2.22
C MET A 39 0.25 -4.07 2.24
N ILE A 40 -0.08 -4.68 3.39
CA ILE A 40 -0.11 -6.14 3.56
C ILE A 40 -1.53 -6.58 3.85
N VAL A 41 -2.11 -7.36 2.94
CA VAL A 41 -3.51 -7.80 3.00
C VAL A 41 -3.65 -9.32 2.89
N ALA A 42 -4.75 -9.84 3.39
CA ALA A 42 -5.03 -11.27 3.40
C ALA A 42 -5.51 -11.80 2.03
N HIS A 43 -6.42 -11.08 1.37
CA HIS A 43 -7.05 -11.52 0.13
C HIS A 43 -7.02 -10.42 -0.95
N PRO A 44 -7.06 -10.81 -2.23
CA PRO A 44 -7.29 -9.86 -3.32
C PRO A 44 -8.69 -9.26 -3.18
N ASP A 45 -8.82 -8.00 -3.00
CA ASP A 45 -9.96 -7.10 -2.79
C ASP A 45 -9.84 -6.28 -1.49
N ASP A 46 -9.20 -6.82 -0.45
CA ASP A 46 -9.05 -6.13 0.83
C ASP A 46 -8.37 -4.76 0.67
N GLU A 47 -7.30 -4.68 -0.14
CA GLU A 47 -6.55 -3.45 -0.40
C GLU A 47 -7.43 -2.35 -1.00
N THR A 48 -8.39 -2.74 -1.84
CA THR A 48 -9.30 -1.79 -2.50
C THR A 48 -10.49 -1.45 -1.61
N ILE A 49 -11.03 -2.43 -0.87
CA ILE A 49 -12.15 -2.21 0.06
C ILE A 49 -11.74 -1.22 1.16
N TRP A 50 -10.57 -1.42 1.77
CA TRP A 50 -10.13 -0.68 2.94
C TRP A 50 -9.16 0.47 2.64
N GLY A 51 -8.64 0.55 1.41
CA GLY A 51 -7.61 1.52 1.05
C GLY A 51 -7.58 1.95 -0.41
N GLY A 52 -8.67 1.78 -1.15
CA GLY A 52 -8.70 2.05 -2.60
C GLY A 52 -8.37 3.47 -2.98
N SER A 53 -8.85 4.47 -2.23
CA SER A 53 -8.51 5.87 -2.46
C SER A 53 -7.03 6.16 -2.18
N HIS A 54 -6.47 5.53 -1.14
CA HIS A 54 -5.05 5.64 -0.84
C HIS A 54 -4.18 5.02 -1.93
N LEU A 55 -4.58 3.86 -2.49
CA LEU A 55 -3.87 3.23 -3.61
C LEU A 55 -3.86 4.13 -4.86
N ILE A 56 -5.00 4.74 -5.19
CA ILE A 56 -5.14 5.61 -6.37
C ILE A 56 -4.27 6.86 -6.25
N ASN A 57 -4.15 7.42 -5.05
CA ASN A 57 -3.49 8.71 -4.81
C ASN A 57 -2.07 8.56 -4.22
N GLY A 58 -1.57 7.34 -4.04
CA GLY A 58 -0.28 7.09 -3.40
C GLY A 58 0.64 6.19 -4.20
N ASN A 59 1.80 5.93 -3.64
CA ASN A 59 2.81 5.01 -4.19
C ASN A 59 2.89 3.78 -3.26
N TYR A 60 2.34 2.66 -3.70
CA TYR A 60 2.20 1.46 -2.88
C TYR A 60 2.81 0.23 -3.53
N THR A 61 3.50 -0.57 -2.70
CA THR A 61 3.68 -2.00 -2.94
C THR A 61 2.64 -2.75 -2.10
N VAL A 62 1.88 -3.65 -2.71
CA VAL A 62 0.84 -4.44 -2.04
C VAL A 62 1.24 -5.89 -1.99
N LEU A 63 1.40 -6.43 -0.77
CA LEU A 63 1.61 -7.86 -0.52
C LEU A 63 0.28 -8.51 -0.15
N CYS A 64 -0.25 -9.34 -1.04
CA CYS A 64 -1.45 -10.14 -0.79
C CYS A 64 -1.08 -11.59 -0.45
N ILE A 65 -1.56 -12.11 0.68
CA ILE A 65 -1.10 -13.39 1.25
C ILE A 65 -1.69 -14.60 0.51
N THR A 66 -2.91 -14.52 0.00
CA THR A 66 -3.62 -15.69 -0.56
C THR A 66 -3.97 -15.54 -2.04
N ASN A 67 -4.47 -16.64 -2.61
CA ASN A 67 -5.09 -16.67 -3.94
C ASN A 67 -4.17 -16.48 -5.14
N GLY A 68 -2.84 -16.47 -5.00
CA GLY A 68 -1.91 -16.37 -6.13
C GLY A 68 -1.99 -17.55 -7.11
N ASN A 69 -2.47 -18.71 -6.67
CA ASN A 69 -2.75 -19.88 -7.49
C ASN A 69 -4.15 -19.87 -8.15
N ASN A 70 -5.04 -18.97 -7.75
CA ASN A 70 -6.34 -18.77 -8.37
C ASN A 70 -6.20 -17.79 -9.55
N LYS A 71 -6.20 -18.30 -10.78
CA LYS A 71 -5.96 -17.51 -12.00
C LYS A 71 -6.89 -16.28 -12.10
N LYS A 72 -8.18 -16.43 -11.75
CA LYS A 72 -9.14 -15.33 -11.82
C LYS A 72 -8.84 -14.25 -10.78
N ARG A 73 -8.69 -14.64 -9.50
CA ARG A 73 -8.39 -13.70 -8.41
C ARG A 73 -7.06 -12.99 -8.61
N LYS A 74 -6.01 -13.73 -9.04
CA LYS A 74 -4.71 -13.14 -9.38
C LYS A 74 -4.83 -12.12 -10.50
N LYS A 75 -5.57 -12.43 -11.57
CA LYS A 75 -5.77 -11.49 -12.68
C LYS A 75 -6.49 -10.22 -12.22
N GLU A 76 -7.56 -10.35 -11.43
CA GLU A 76 -8.31 -9.22 -10.87
C GLU A 76 -7.39 -8.33 -10.02
N PHE A 77 -6.62 -8.92 -9.11
CA PHE A 77 -5.64 -8.21 -8.29
C PHE A 77 -4.60 -7.45 -9.15
N MET A 78 -3.99 -8.11 -10.12
CA MET A 78 -2.99 -7.47 -10.97
C MET A 78 -3.59 -6.35 -11.83
N ASN A 79 -4.83 -6.47 -12.29
CA ASN A 79 -5.53 -5.39 -13.01
C ASN A 79 -5.75 -4.17 -12.10
N VAL A 80 -6.04 -4.38 -10.81
CA VAL A 80 -6.14 -3.29 -9.82
C VAL A 80 -4.78 -2.64 -9.61
N MET A 81 -3.72 -3.41 -9.45
CA MET A 81 -2.36 -2.87 -9.30
C MET A 81 -1.95 -2.02 -10.50
N GLU A 82 -2.21 -2.50 -11.72
CA GLU A 82 -1.98 -1.73 -12.95
C GLU A 82 -2.80 -0.44 -12.97
N LYS A 83 -4.10 -0.51 -12.66
CA LYS A 83 -5.01 0.63 -12.67
C LYS A 83 -4.65 1.72 -11.66
N THR A 84 -4.08 1.32 -10.51
CA THR A 84 -3.66 2.23 -9.42
C THR A 84 -2.17 2.58 -9.48
N HIS A 85 -1.44 2.12 -10.50
CA HIS A 85 0.01 2.28 -10.62
C HIS A 85 0.79 1.76 -9.41
N SER A 86 0.21 0.76 -8.70
CA SER A 86 0.81 0.11 -7.55
C SER A 86 1.60 -1.13 -7.95
N LYS A 87 2.60 -1.51 -7.15
CA LYS A 87 3.30 -2.77 -7.34
C LYS A 87 2.57 -3.89 -6.59
N GLY A 88 2.23 -4.98 -7.26
CA GLY A 88 1.53 -6.12 -6.67
C GLY A 88 2.41 -7.35 -6.47
N ILE A 89 2.38 -7.92 -5.27
CA ILE A 89 2.97 -9.21 -4.93
C ILE A 89 1.84 -10.07 -4.37
N ILE A 90 1.56 -11.22 -4.98
CA ILE A 90 0.48 -12.10 -4.54
C ILE A 90 1.02 -13.51 -4.27
N LEU A 91 0.86 -13.95 -3.04
CA LEU A 91 1.29 -15.27 -2.57
C LEU A 91 0.16 -16.30 -2.73
N SER A 92 0.49 -17.56 -2.54
CA SER A 92 -0.42 -18.68 -2.76
C SER A 92 -0.74 -19.47 -1.48
N PHE A 93 -0.68 -18.83 -0.31
CA PHE A 93 -1.11 -19.48 0.92
C PHE A 93 -2.61 -19.81 0.88
N PRO A 94 -3.03 -20.88 1.55
CA PRO A 94 -4.40 -21.37 1.43
C PRO A 94 -5.41 -20.37 2.00
N ASP A 95 -6.40 -19.97 1.22
CA ASP A 95 -7.59 -19.27 1.68
C ASP A 95 -8.57 -20.28 2.33
N LYS A 96 -8.78 -21.41 1.66
CA LYS A 96 -9.62 -22.52 2.13
C LYS A 96 -8.91 -23.85 1.97
N THR A 97 -9.10 -24.75 2.95
CA THR A 97 -8.69 -26.14 2.90
C THR A 97 -9.89 -27.02 3.12
N LYS A 98 -10.14 -27.97 2.19
CA LYS A 98 -11.33 -28.86 2.21
C LYS A 98 -12.66 -28.08 2.35
N GLY A 99 -12.77 -26.96 1.62
CA GLY A 99 -13.98 -26.12 1.59
C GLY A 99 -14.20 -25.20 2.81
N LYS A 100 -13.40 -25.33 3.87
CA LYS A 100 -13.46 -24.49 5.07
C LYS A 100 -12.35 -23.46 5.05
N ARG A 101 -12.58 -22.28 5.68
CA ARG A 101 -11.56 -21.26 5.88
C ARG A 101 -10.35 -21.88 6.56
N ASP A 102 -9.16 -21.72 5.97
CA ASP A 102 -7.93 -22.23 6.57
C ASP A 102 -7.55 -21.41 7.82
N ASN A 103 -6.99 -22.06 8.80
CA ASN A 103 -6.53 -21.39 10.02
C ASN A 103 -5.04 -21.07 10.03
N TRP A 104 -4.33 -21.36 8.93
CA TRP A 104 -2.88 -21.14 8.75
C TRP A 104 -1.97 -21.74 9.83
N LYS A 105 -2.46 -22.77 10.53
CA LYS A 105 -1.67 -23.39 11.61
C LYS A 105 -0.41 -24.08 11.05
N SER A 106 -0.54 -24.74 9.89
CA SER A 106 0.56 -25.46 9.24
C SER A 106 1.57 -24.55 8.52
N CYS A 107 1.12 -23.41 7.99
CA CYS A 107 1.95 -22.49 7.21
C CYS A 107 2.26 -21.16 7.92
N LYS A 108 1.97 -21.05 9.22
CA LYS A 108 2.18 -19.82 10.00
C LYS A 108 3.59 -19.24 9.86
N LYS A 109 4.62 -20.08 10.03
CA LYS A 109 6.02 -19.64 9.99
C LYS A 109 6.41 -19.15 8.58
N ASP A 110 5.88 -19.81 7.56
CA ASP A 110 6.18 -19.44 6.18
C ASP A 110 5.52 -18.11 5.81
N ILE A 111 4.26 -17.87 6.23
CA ILE A 111 3.60 -16.56 6.07
C ILE A 111 4.39 -15.46 6.77
N GLN A 112 4.79 -15.70 8.03
CA GLN A 112 5.58 -14.72 8.78
C GLN A 112 6.92 -14.41 8.11
N ARG A 113 7.59 -15.41 7.54
CA ARG A 113 8.84 -15.23 6.81
C ARG A 113 8.64 -14.38 5.53
N GLU A 114 7.59 -14.63 4.75
CA GLU A 114 7.32 -13.82 3.56
C GLU A 114 6.94 -12.37 3.92
N ILE A 115 6.18 -12.17 5.00
CA ILE A 115 5.87 -10.82 5.51
C ILE A 115 7.17 -10.12 5.95
N GLN A 116 8.00 -10.77 6.76
CA GLN A 116 9.28 -10.23 7.20
C GLN A 116 10.17 -9.84 6.02
N LYS A 117 10.32 -10.75 5.05
CA LYS A 117 11.11 -10.52 3.85
C LYS A 117 10.68 -9.26 3.09
N GLU A 118 9.37 -9.01 2.98
CA GLU A 118 8.88 -7.83 2.29
C GLU A 118 9.07 -6.57 3.13
N ILE A 119 8.87 -6.64 4.46
CA ILE A 119 9.16 -5.53 5.37
C ILE A 119 10.65 -5.14 5.28
N ASP A 120 11.56 -6.11 5.23
CA ASP A 120 13.00 -5.88 5.17
C ASP A 120 13.52 -5.47 3.78
N SER A 121 12.67 -5.53 2.75
CA SER A 121 13.11 -5.30 1.38
C SER A 121 13.48 -3.84 1.09
N LYS A 122 12.97 -2.89 1.90
CA LYS A 122 13.18 -1.45 1.78
C LYS A 122 12.95 -0.73 3.10
N ASP A 123 13.39 0.52 3.16
CA ASP A 123 12.91 1.48 4.16
C ASP A 123 11.55 2.03 3.69
N TRP A 124 10.49 1.55 4.30
CA TRP A 124 9.13 1.96 4.02
C TRP A 124 8.76 3.20 4.81
N ASP A 125 8.12 4.18 4.17
CA ASP A 125 7.62 5.38 4.87
C ASP A 125 6.42 5.01 5.77
N LYS A 126 5.65 4.01 5.35
CA LYS A 126 4.47 3.53 6.05
C LYS A 126 4.22 2.05 5.74
N ILE A 127 3.77 1.31 6.73
CA ILE A 127 3.34 -0.08 6.59
C ILE A 127 1.88 -0.17 7.03
N VAL A 128 1.00 -0.49 6.09
CA VAL A 128 -0.44 -0.54 6.30
C VAL A 128 -0.92 -1.98 6.29
N THR A 129 -1.79 -2.34 7.21
CA THR A 129 -2.36 -3.69 7.26
C THR A 129 -3.74 -3.71 7.90
N HIS A 130 -4.36 -4.89 7.94
CA HIS A 130 -5.60 -5.14 8.67
C HIS A 130 -5.52 -4.68 10.12
N ASN A 131 -6.65 -4.28 10.68
CA ASN A 131 -6.71 -3.94 12.08
C ASN A 131 -6.74 -5.19 13.00
N PRO A 132 -6.43 -5.06 14.29
CA PRO A 132 -6.39 -6.18 15.23
C PRO A 132 -7.74 -6.91 15.39
N ASP A 133 -8.87 -6.23 15.15
CA ASP A 133 -10.20 -6.83 15.20
C ASP A 133 -10.53 -7.63 13.92
N GLY A 134 -9.70 -7.48 12.86
CA GLY A 134 -9.87 -8.11 11.55
C GLY A 134 -11.10 -7.57 10.83
N GLU A 135 -11.33 -6.25 10.93
CA GLU A 135 -12.48 -5.50 10.46
C GLU A 135 -13.77 -6.11 11.00
N TYR A 136 -14.45 -6.94 10.23
CA TYR A 136 -15.66 -7.67 10.65
C TYR A 136 -15.36 -9.01 11.37
N GLY A 137 -14.17 -9.18 11.91
CA GLY A 137 -13.77 -10.37 12.68
C GLY A 137 -13.15 -11.50 11.85
N HIS A 138 -12.73 -11.22 10.60
CA HIS A 138 -12.17 -12.24 9.71
C HIS A 138 -10.85 -12.81 10.24
N ILE A 139 -10.75 -14.15 10.34
CA ILE A 139 -9.60 -14.82 10.97
C ILE A 139 -8.26 -14.52 10.27
N HIS A 140 -8.24 -14.44 8.94
CA HIS A 140 -7.01 -14.13 8.20
C HIS A 140 -6.58 -12.69 8.42
N HIS A 141 -7.51 -11.73 8.45
CA HIS A 141 -7.22 -10.33 8.74
C HIS A 141 -6.57 -10.18 10.12
N LYS A 142 -7.18 -10.79 11.16
CA LYS A 142 -6.61 -10.83 12.52
C LYS A 142 -5.19 -11.41 12.55
N LYS A 143 -4.93 -12.47 11.74
CA LYS A 143 -3.63 -13.10 11.69
C LYS A 143 -2.59 -12.24 10.97
N VAL A 144 -2.94 -11.63 9.83
CA VAL A 144 -2.04 -10.72 9.12
C VAL A 144 -1.71 -9.53 10.00
N SER A 145 -2.73 -8.89 10.59
CA SER A 145 -2.54 -7.82 11.58
C SER A 145 -1.55 -8.23 12.67
N LYS A 146 -1.81 -9.36 13.33
CA LYS A 146 -0.95 -9.87 14.40
C LYS A 146 0.49 -10.12 13.94
N TYR A 147 0.69 -10.70 12.75
CA TYR A 147 2.03 -11.05 12.26
C TYR A 147 2.83 -9.79 11.93
N VAL A 148 2.21 -8.83 11.23
CA VAL A 148 2.84 -7.54 10.91
C VAL A 148 3.19 -6.78 12.18
N THR A 149 2.24 -6.68 13.13
CA THR A 149 2.45 -6.00 14.40
C THR A 149 3.63 -6.60 15.18
N MET A 150 3.65 -7.93 15.36
CA MET A 150 4.72 -8.62 16.10
C MET A 150 6.12 -8.42 15.45
N ILE A 151 6.18 -8.35 14.12
CA ILE A 151 7.43 -8.11 13.40
C ILE A 151 7.92 -6.69 13.69
N LEU A 152 7.03 -5.70 13.53
CA LEU A 152 7.38 -4.30 13.71
C LEU A 152 7.66 -3.92 15.18
N GLU A 153 6.96 -4.56 16.14
CA GLU A 153 7.27 -4.44 17.56
C GLU A 153 8.68 -4.95 17.89
N LYS A 154 9.05 -6.11 17.33
CA LYS A 154 10.38 -6.69 17.53
C LYS A 154 11.51 -5.83 16.94
N GLU A 155 11.22 -5.05 15.90
CA GLU A 155 12.17 -4.19 15.20
C GLU A 155 12.14 -2.74 15.66
N ASP A 156 11.30 -2.40 16.64
CA ASP A 156 11.08 -1.02 17.10
C ASP A 156 10.65 -0.05 15.97
N LYS A 157 9.84 -0.58 15.02
CA LYS A 157 9.33 0.16 13.84
C LYS A 157 7.83 0.42 13.88
N THR A 158 7.20 0.36 15.04
CA THR A 158 5.75 0.55 15.18
C THR A 158 5.26 1.96 14.82
N ASN A 159 6.17 2.93 14.79
CA ASN A 159 5.88 4.29 14.30
C ASN A 159 5.51 4.34 12.82
N GLN A 160 5.90 3.34 12.02
CA GLN A 160 5.51 3.19 10.61
C GLN A 160 4.17 2.47 10.43
N LEU A 161 3.65 1.79 11.48
CA LEU A 161 2.49 0.91 11.39
C LEU A 161 1.18 1.69 11.44
N VAL A 162 0.34 1.41 10.44
CA VAL A 162 -1.02 1.94 10.32
C VAL A 162 -1.99 0.80 10.09
N TYR A 163 -3.12 0.83 10.77
CA TYR A 163 -4.20 -0.14 10.59
C TYR A 163 -5.34 0.42 9.76
N PHE A 164 -6.01 -0.44 9.01
CA PHE A 164 -7.30 -0.11 8.42
C PHE A 164 -8.29 0.34 9.50
N GLY A 165 -9.23 1.19 9.11
CA GLY A 165 -10.21 1.75 10.03
C GLY A 165 -11.15 0.71 10.65
N LYS A 166 -11.88 1.12 11.66
CA LYS A 166 -12.88 0.29 12.32
C LYS A 166 -14.03 -0.04 11.37
N TYR A 167 -14.56 -1.24 11.52
CA TYR A 167 -15.77 -1.68 10.83
C TYR A 167 -16.98 -1.43 11.70
N ALA A 168 -18.04 -0.90 11.10
CA ALA A 168 -19.38 -0.89 11.70
C ALA A 168 -20.32 -1.79 10.88
N SER A 169 -21.14 -2.57 11.57
CA SER A 169 -22.13 -3.40 10.88
C SER A 169 -23.26 -2.55 10.29
N LYS A 170 -23.99 -3.09 9.30
CA LYS A 170 -25.17 -2.41 8.72
C LYS A 170 -26.21 -2.01 9.77
N LYS A 171 -26.27 -2.72 10.90
CA LYS A 171 -27.17 -2.41 12.01
C LYS A 171 -26.66 -1.27 12.89
N ASN A 172 -25.33 -1.10 12.95
CA ASN A 172 -24.66 -0.13 13.81
C ASN A 172 -24.12 1.05 13.01
N LYS A 173 -24.80 1.48 11.96
CA LYS A 173 -24.32 2.60 11.11
C LYS A 173 -24.13 3.91 11.88
N ALA A 174 -24.79 4.08 13.02
CA ALA A 174 -24.59 5.23 13.89
C ALA A 174 -23.12 5.40 14.35
N GLU A 175 -22.37 4.30 14.46
CA GLU A 175 -20.93 4.34 14.77
C GLU A 175 -20.09 5.02 13.68
N LEU A 176 -20.64 5.22 12.48
CA LEU A 176 -20.00 5.88 11.34
C LEU A 176 -20.42 7.35 11.18
N GLU A 177 -21.32 7.87 11.99
CA GLU A 177 -21.87 9.23 11.81
C GLU A 177 -20.79 10.31 11.91
N ASN A 178 -19.81 10.10 12.80
CA ASN A 178 -18.68 11.00 13.00
C ASN A 178 -17.44 10.63 12.17
N GLU A 179 -17.50 9.55 11.40
CA GLU A 179 -16.37 9.11 10.58
C GLU A 179 -16.32 9.90 9.27
N LYS A 180 -15.11 10.35 8.92
CA LYS A 180 -14.87 11.11 7.68
C LYS A 180 -15.09 10.23 6.47
N LYS A 181 -15.99 10.63 5.59
CA LYS A 181 -16.18 10.01 4.27
C LYS A 181 -15.15 10.51 3.27
N LEU A 182 -14.83 9.67 2.31
CA LEU A 182 -14.11 10.06 1.11
C LEU A 182 -14.82 11.21 0.39
N SER A 183 -14.09 12.03 -0.33
CA SER A 183 -14.68 13.01 -1.25
C SER A 183 -15.53 12.28 -2.32
N LYS A 184 -16.45 12.98 -2.94
CA LYS A 184 -17.26 12.41 -4.04
C LYS A 184 -16.38 11.91 -5.18
N LYS A 185 -15.28 12.61 -5.47
CA LYS A 185 -14.31 12.23 -6.50
C LYS A 185 -13.61 10.94 -6.12
N ASP A 186 -12.97 10.90 -4.94
CA ASP A 186 -12.20 9.74 -4.48
C ASP A 186 -13.07 8.49 -4.34
N TYR A 187 -14.30 8.67 -3.85
CA TYR A 187 -15.26 7.57 -3.74
C TYR A 187 -15.64 7.00 -5.10
N LYS A 188 -15.89 7.86 -6.10
CA LYS A 188 -16.18 7.42 -7.47
C LYS A 188 -15.01 6.66 -8.08
N GLU A 189 -13.80 7.20 -7.98
CA GLU A 189 -12.59 6.57 -8.50
C GLU A 189 -12.34 5.20 -7.82
N LYS A 190 -12.56 5.11 -6.51
CA LYS A 190 -12.53 3.84 -5.77
C LYS A 190 -13.54 2.83 -6.30
N LEU A 191 -14.78 3.25 -6.57
CA LEU A 191 -15.81 2.36 -7.13
C LEU A 191 -15.42 1.84 -8.52
N ASP A 192 -14.80 2.69 -9.36
CA ASP A 192 -14.32 2.30 -10.68
C ASP A 192 -13.22 1.21 -10.59
N VAL A 193 -12.38 1.27 -9.57
CA VAL A 193 -11.34 0.25 -9.31
C VAL A 193 -11.94 -1.03 -8.74
N ILE A 194 -12.86 -0.93 -7.77
CA ILE A 194 -13.53 -2.08 -7.14
C ILE A 194 -14.23 -2.98 -8.16
N GLN A 195 -14.79 -2.42 -9.22
CA GLN A 195 -15.47 -3.19 -10.27
C GLN A 195 -14.56 -4.21 -10.99
N LEU A 196 -13.24 -4.03 -10.91
CA LEU A 196 -12.27 -4.99 -11.46
C LEU A 196 -12.31 -6.35 -10.72
N TYR A 197 -12.85 -6.37 -9.49
CA TYR A 197 -13.09 -7.61 -8.73
C TYR A 197 -14.44 -8.26 -9.02
N SER A 198 -14.70 -8.56 -10.29
CA SER A 198 -15.99 -9.13 -10.74
C SER A 198 -16.37 -10.44 -10.03
N SER A 199 -15.37 -11.22 -9.58
CA SER A 199 -15.59 -12.46 -8.83
C SER A 199 -16.04 -12.24 -7.38
N GLN A 200 -15.98 -11.00 -6.88
CA GLN A 200 -16.24 -10.65 -5.49
C GLN A 200 -17.45 -9.73 -5.30
N SER A 201 -18.36 -9.68 -6.29
CA SER A 201 -19.57 -8.83 -6.23
C SER A 201 -20.37 -9.01 -4.93
N LYS A 202 -20.55 -10.25 -4.45
CA LYS A 202 -21.23 -10.52 -3.18
C LYS A 202 -20.54 -9.92 -1.95
N VAL A 203 -19.21 -9.88 -1.94
CA VAL A 203 -18.42 -9.25 -0.87
C VAL A 203 -18.60 -7.73 -0.95
N MET A 204 -18.53 -7.16 -2.15
CA MET A 204 -18.75 -5.72 -2.38
C MET A 204 -20.17 -5.31 -1.96
N ASP A 205 -21.20 -6.07 -2.29
CA ASP A 205 -22.58 -5.81 -1.85
C ASP A 205 -22.72 -5.86 -0.32
N HIS A 206 -22.06 -6.85 0.29
CA HIS A 206 -22.06 -6.98 1.75
C HIS A 206 -21.40 -5.80 2.44
N LEU A 207 -20.27 -5.33 1.94
CA LEU A 207 -19.45 -4.29 2.52
C LEU A 207 -19.69 -2.89 1.93
N HIS A 208 -20.67 -2.73 1.03
CA HIS A 208 -20.93 -1.49 0.32
C HIS A 208 -21.06 -0.27 1.25
N HIS A 209 -21.66 -0.45 2.44
CA HIS A 209 -21.84 0.63 3.43
C HIS A 209 -20.52 1.11 4.04
N MET A 210 -19.43 0.32 3.94
CA MET A 210 -18.09 0.67 4.44
C MET A 210 -17.23 1.35 3.36
N LEU A 211 -17.54 1.17 2.07
CA LEU A 211 -16.70 1.66 0.98
C LEU A 211 -16.42 3.18 1.01
N PRO A 212 -17.33 4.05 1.54
CA PRO A 212 -17.05 5.47 1.66
C PRO A 212 -16.00 5.85 2.71
N TYR A 213 -15.53 4.89 3.53
CA TYR A 213 -14.67 5.17 4.67
C TYR A 213 -13.31 4.50 4.55
N GLU A 214 -12.24 5.28 4.75
CA GLU A 214 -10.85 4.82 4.82
C GLU A 214 -10.15 5.54 6.00
N ASN A 215 -10.76 5.48 7.17
CA ASN A 215 -10.30 6.17 8.38
C ASN A 215 -9.23 5.32 9.08
N TRP A 216 -8.04 5.29 8.50
CA TRP A 216 -6.90 4.53 9.01
C TRP A 216 -6.42 5.08 10.35
N LYS A 217 -5.95 4.19 11.22
CA LYS A 217 -5.47 4.55 12.56
C LYS A 217 -4.01 4.13 12.73
N PRO A 218 -3.10 5.03 13.15
CA PRO A 218 -1.75 4.66 13.57
C PRO A 218 -1.79 3.60 14.70
N TYR A 219 -0.76 2.76 14.77
CA TYR A 219 -0.60 1.77 15.85
C TYR A 219 -0.75 2.41 17.25
N SER A 220 -0.13 3.57 17.47
CA SER A 220 -0.19 4.30 18.73
C SER A 220 -1.60 4.71 19.16
N ASN A 221 -2.54 4.80 18.23
CA ASN A 221 -3.92 5.27 18.47
C ASN A 221 -4.94 4.13 18.43
N TRP A 222 -4.51 2.90 18.12
CA TRP A 222 -5.43 1.77 18.10
C TRP A 222 -5.90 1.42 19.51
N GLY A 223 -7.22 1.31 19.69
CA GLY A 223 -7.81 1.02 21.01
C GLY A 223 -7.92 2.19 21.97
N LYS A 224 -7.39 3.38 21.62
CA LYS A 224 -7.66 4.60 22.38
C LYS A 224 -9.04 5.14 21.97
N ILE A 225 -9.83 5.49 23.00
CA ILE A 225 -11.10 6.21 22.82
C ILE A 225 -10.69 7.68 22.63
N GLU A 226 -11.05 8.27 21.50
CA GLU A 226 -10.95 9.71 21.29
C GLU A 226 -12.11 10.42 21.99
#